data_2f72f0de6bd5ae716cf1084b32adf1ad
#
_entry.id   2f72f0de6bd5ae716cf1084b32adf1ad
#
_cell.length_a   1.000
_cell.length_b   1.000
_cell.length_c   1.000
_cell.angle_alpha   90.00
_cell.angle_beta   90.00
_cell.angle_gamma   90.00
#
_symmetry.space_group_name_H-M   'P 1'
#
loop_
_entity.id
_entity.type
_entity.pdbx_description
1 polymer ?
#
loop_
_entity_poly.entity_id
_entity_poly.type
_entity_poly.pdbx_seq_one_letter_code
_entity_poly.pdbx_strand_id
1 'polypeptide(L)'
;MAHIAIPIPSQLGPQDIEVEVSINGQRQALHYRVELFFWNEYGVPPANRAECLNHILSNYDQNWTLYYIGLPTEKSIQITFVRKKEIVLLSPFLYSLLNL
;
A
#
# COMPACT_ATOMS: atom_id res chain seq x y z
N MET A 1 -2.90 -12.08 16.41
CA MET A 1 -2.92 -12.16 14.94
C MET A 1 -1.53 -12.55 14.45
N ALA A 2 -1.46 -13.51 13.56
CA ALA A 2 -0.19 -13.93 13.00
C ALA A 2 0.26 -12.96 11.91
N HIS A 3 1.56 -12.71 11.84
CA HIS A 3 2.14 -11.84 10.83
C HIS A 3 3.20 -12.60 10.04
N ILE A 4 3.27 -12.32 8.76
CA ILE A 4 4.33 -12.83 7.90
C ILE A 4 5.09 -11.62 7.38
N ALA A 5 6.38 -11.56 7.67
CA ALA A 5 7.24 -10.48 7.21
C ALA A 5 7.93 -10.89 5.91
N ILE A 6 7.80 -10.06 4.89
CA ILE A 6 8.46 -10.27 3.60
C ILE A 6 9.48 -9.17 3.42
N PRO A 7 10.78 -9.50 3.35
CA PRO A 7 11.79 -8.48 3.11
C PRO A 7 11.65 -7.90 1.71
N ILE A 8 11.68 -6.57 1.64
CA ILE A 8 11.53 -5.86 0.37
C ILE A 8 12.89 -5.28 0.00
N PRO A 9 13.41 -5.57 -1.21
CA PRO A 9 14.68 -5.01 -1.63
C PRO A 9 14.64 -3.48 -1.64
N SER A 10 15.76 -2.88 -1.25
CA SER A 10 15.90 -1.44 -1.25
C SER A 10 16.17 -0.97 -2.67
N GLN A 11 15.16 -0.44 -3.34
CA GLN A 11 15.26 0.08 -4.70
C GLN A 11 14.57 1.42 -4.80
N LEU A 12 14.99 2.22 -5.78
CA LEU A 12 14.32 3.49 -6.08
C LEU A 12 13.07 3.23 -6.92
N GLY A 13 12.05 4.03 -6.67
CA GLY A 13 10.80 3.97 -7.42
C GLY A 13 9.80 2.96 -6.88
N PRO A 14 8.64 2.85 -7.51
CA PRO A 14 7.62 1.89 -7.11
C PRO A 14 8.09 0.46 -7.31
N GLN A 15 7.76 -0.40 -6.34
CA GLN A 15 8.08 -1.82 -6.42
C GLN A 15 6.79 -2.62 -6.44
N ASP A 16 6.59 -3.40 -7.49
CA ASP A 16 5.44 -4.28 -7.61
C ASP A 16 5.78 -5.64 -7.02
N ILE A 17 4.93 -6.10 -6.10
CA ILE A 17 5.13 -7.36 -5.39
C ILE A 17 3.91 -8.23 -5.60
N GLU A 18 4.12 -9.42 -6.14
CA GLU A 18 3.08 -10.41 -6.30
C GLU A 18 3.24 -11.49 -5.23
N VAL A 19 2.14 -11.77 -4.52
CA VAL A 19 2.11 -12.79 -3.48
C VAL A 19 1.04 -13.80 -3.83
N GLU A 20 1.41 -15.08 -3.90
CA GLU A 20 0.45 -16.16 -4.05
C GLU A 20 0.18 -16.79 -2.69
N VAL A 21 -1.09 -16.88 -2.32
CA VAL A 21 -1.51 -17.42 -1.03
C VAL A 21 -2.44 -18.60 -1.28
N SER A 22 -2.20 -19.71 -0.56
CA SER A 22 -3.08 -20.85 -0.57
C SER A 22 -3.62 -21.08 0.84
N ILE A 23 -4.94 -21.01 1.00
CA ILE A 23 -5.61 -21.24 2.27
C ILE A 23 -6.67 -22.31 2.05
N ASN A 24 -6.55 -23.42 2.76
CA ASN A 24 -7.49 -24.54 2.64
C ASN A 24 -7.65 -25.03 1.20
N GLY A 25 -6.56 -25.05 0.45
CA GLY A 25 -6.55 -25.49 -0.94
C GLY A 25 -6.98 -24.43 -1.95
N GLN A 26 -7.41 -23.26 -1.52
CA GLN A 26 -7.80 -22.18 -2.41
C GLN A 26 -6.62 -21.23 -2.61
N ARG A 27 -6.27 -21.02 -3.86
CA ARG A 27 -5.16 -20.15 -4.24
C ARG A 27 -5.66 -18.78 -4.62
N GLN A 28 -4.91 -17.76 -4.18
CA GLN A 28 -5.18 -16.37 -4.51
C GLN A 28 -3.86 -15.65 -4.79
N ALA A 29 -3.88 -14.80 -5.80
CA ALA A 29 -2.75 -13.93 -6.10
C ALA A 29 -3.09 -12.51 -5.65
N LEU A 30 -2.19 -11.91 -4.86
CA LEU A 30 -2.34 -10.56 -4.37
C LEU A 30 -1.24 -9.70 -4.97
N HIS A 31 -1.61 -8.52 -5.45
CA HIS A 31 -0.64 -7.58 -6.01
C HIS A 31 -0.52 -6.36 -5.10
N TYR A 32 0.69 -6.12 -4.63
CA TYR A 32 1.02 -4.96 -3.82
C TYR A 32 2.00 -4.07 -4.55
N ARG A 33 1.96 -2.79 -4.22
CA ARG A 33 2.94 -1.82 -4.68
C ARG A 33 3.47 -1.06 -3.49
N VAL A 34 4.79 -1.06 -3.35
CA VAL A 34 5.48 -0.29 -2.31
C VAL A 34 6.16 0.87 -2.97
N GLU A 35 5.92 2.08 -2.46
CA GLU A 35 6.46 3.29 -3.03
C GLU A 35 6.98 4.22 -1.95
N LEU A 36 8.16 4.82 -2.19
CA LEU A 36 8.74 5.83 -1.34
C LEU A 36 8.39 7.21 -1.87
N PHE A 37 7.86 8.05 -0.99
CA PHE A 37 7.57 9.44 -1.33
C PHE A 37 8.51 10.34 -0.53
N PHE A 38 9.24 11.19 -1.23
CA PHE A 38 10.19 12.11 -0.60
C PHE A 38 9.55 13.47 -0.36
N TRP A 39 9.61 13.95 0.88
CA TRP A 39 8.95 15.19 1.26
C TRP A 39 9.40 16.39 0.44
N ASN A 40 10.69 16.45 0.09
CA ASN A 40 11.23 17.59 -0.65
C ASN A 40 10.69 17.68 -2.09
N GLU A 41 10.22 16.60 -2.66
CA GLU A 41 9.60 16.62 -3.99
C GLU A 41 8.29 17.38 -4.00
N TYR A 42 7.66 17.52 -2.84
CA TYR A 42 6.38 18.22 -2.69
C TYR A 42 6.56 19.63 -2.12
N GLY A 43 7.80 20.04 -1.82
CA GLY A 43 8.09 21.38 -1.28
C GLY A 43 7.41 21.67 0.05
N VAL A 44 7.16 20.65 0.88
CA VAL A 44 6.36 20.78 2.09
C VAL A 44 7.24 20.86 3.33
N PRO A 45 7.05 21.88 4.19
CA PRO A 45 7.76 21.94 5.47
C PRO A 45 7.32 20.82 6.40
N PRO A 46 8.17 20.42 7.38
CA PRO A 46 7.84 19.32 8.28
C PRO A 46 6.50 19.43 9.00
N ALA A 47 6.04 20.65 9.27
CA ALA A 47 4.77 20.88 9.95
C ALA A 47 3.55 20.48 9.11
N ASN A 48 3.70 20.37 7.79
CA ASN A 48 2.59 20.11 6.86
C ASN A 48 2.64 18.72 6.23
N ARG A 49 3.38 17.78 6.85
CA ARG A 49 3.53 16.43 6.30
C ARG A 49 2.20 15.66 6.24
N ALA A 50 1.31 15.88 7.20
CA ALA A 50 -0.01 15.24 7.18
C ALA A 50 -0.83 15.68 5.98
N GLU A 51 -0.82 16.96 5.64
CA GLU A 51 -1.50 17.48 4.46
C GLU A 51 -0.88 16.95 3.17
N CYS A 52 0.45 16.87 3.14
CA CYS A 52 1.17 16.28 2.02
C CYS A 52 0.76 14.83 1.80
N LEU A 53 0.67 14.06 2.87
CA LEU A 53 0.25 12.66 2.80
C LEU A 53 -1.17 12.54 2.26
N ASN A 54 -2.09 13.37 2.74
CA ASN A 54 -3.46 13.39 2.23
C ASN A 54 -3.49 13.72 0.74
N HIS A 55 -2.67 14.64 0.28
CA HIS A 55 -2.56 14.99 -1.13
C HIS A 55 -2.05 13.82 -1.96
N ILE A 56 -1.01 13.14 -1.50
CA ILE A 56 -0.46 11.97 -2.17
C ILE A 56 -1.55 10.90 -2.32
N LEU A 57 -2.24 10.56 -1.24
CA LEU A 57 -3.25 9.52 -1.23
C LEU A 57 -4.46 9.88 -2.09
N SER A 58 -4.87 11.15 -2.09
CA SER A 58 -6.03 11.60 -2.86
C SER A 58 -5.77 11.58 -4.36
N ASN A 59 -4.53 11.75 -4.78
CA ASN A 59 -4.16 11.80 -6.19
C ASN A 59 -3.52 10.52 -6.72
N TYR A 60 -3.44 9.50 -5.87
CA TYR A 60 -2.87 8.24 -6.30
C TYR A 60 -3.81 7.51 -7.26
N ASP A 61 -3.25 6.60 -8.05
CA ASP A 61 -4.00 5.77 -9.00
C ASP A 61 -5.15 5.05 -8.29
N GLN A 62 -6.37 5.26 -8.77
CA GLN A 62 -7.57 4.73 -8.12
C GLN A 62 -7.76 3.23 -8.28
N ASN A 63 -6.94 2.57 -9.06
CA ASN A 63 -6.92 1.10 -9.14
C ASN A 63 -6.26 0.47 -7.92
N TRP A 64 -5.63 1.29 -7.08
CA TRP A 64 -4.92 0.86 -5.89
C TRP A 64 -5.59 1.40 -4.63
N THR A 65 -5.55 0.61 -3.58
CA THR A 65 -6.09 1.00 -2.28
C THR A 65 -4.94 1.04 -1.27
N LEU A 66 -4.99 2.00 -0.37
CA LEU A 66 -4.02 2.07 0.71
C LEU A 66 -4.09 0.80 1.55
N TYR A 67 -2.93 0.16 1.76
CA TYR A 67 -2.82 -1.02 2.60
C TYR A 67 -2.08 -0.73 3.90
N TYR A 68 -0.94 -0.05 3.81
CA TYR A 68 -0.12 0.20 4.99
C TYR A 68 0.74 1.45 4.78
N ILE A 69 0.85 2.25 5.83
CA ILE A 69 1.72 3.42 5.85
C ILE A 69 2.87 3.12 6.82
N GLY A 70 4.10 3.16 6.30
CA GLY A 70 5.28 2.94 7.11
C GLY A 70 5.59 4.12 8.01
N LEU A 71 6.56 3.94 8.91
CA LEU A 71 7.00 5.03 9.76
C LEU A 71 7.70 6.10 8.91
N PRO A 72 7.29 7.36 9.04
CA PRO A 72 7.93 8.44 8.30
C PRO A 72 9.35 8.69 8.81
N THR A 73 10.24 9.03 7.90
CA THR A 73 11.57 9.52 8.23
C THR A 73 11.62 11.02 7.98
N GLU A 74 12.76 11.64 8.26
CA GLU A 74 12.94 13.05 7.95
C GLU A 74 12.87 13.35 6.46
N LYS A 75 13.21 12.37 5.61
CA LYS A 75 13.32 12.55 4.17
C LYS A 75 12.12 11.99 3.40
N SER A 76 11.50 10.91 3.90
CA SER A 76 10.54 10.16 3.10
C SER A 76 9.54 9.41 3.94
N ILE A 77 8.52 8.89 3.27
CA ILE A 77 7.57 7.95 3.83
C ILE A 77 7.35 6.82 2.84
N GLN A 78 7.30 5.58 3.34
CA GLN A 78 7.01 4.40 2.53
C GLN A 78 5.54 4.04 2.67
N ILE A 79 4.86 3.85 1.55
CA ILE A 79 3.44 3.51 1.52
C ILE A 79 3.25 2.25 0.70
N THR A 80 2.44 1.33 1.21
CA THR A 80 2.08 0.10 0.51
C THR A 80 0.63 0.18 0.06
N PHE A 81 0.41 -0.12 -1.21
CA PHE A 81 -0.92 -0.17 -1.81
C PHE A 81 -1.23 -1.61 -2.23
N VAL A 82 -2.50 -1.94 -2.32
CA VAL A 82 -2.96 -3.22 -2.83
C VAL A 82 -3.96 -2.97 -3.97
N ARG A 83 -3.95 -3.84 -4.98
CA ARG A 83 -4.82 -3.68 -6.13
C ARG A 83 -6.28 -3.96 -5.74
N LYS A 84 -7.19 -3.02 -6.06
CA LYS A 84 -8.59 -3.11 -5.65
C LYS A 84 -9.32 -4.34 -6.18
N LYS A 85 -9.06 -4.73 -7.43
CA LYS A 85 -9.73 -5.87 -8.03
C LYS A 85 -9.46 -7.18 -7.29
N GLU A 86 -8.27 -7.31 -6.73
CA GLU A 86 -7.89 -8.51 -6.00
C GLU A 86 -8.56 -8.58 -4.64
N ILE A 87 -8.75 -7.43 -4.00
CA ILE A 87 -9.51 -7.37 -2.74
C ILE A 87 -10.92 -7.87 -2.94
N VAL A 88 -11.57 -7.45 -4.04
CA VAL A 88 -12.93 -7.88 -4.38
C VAL A 88 -12.98 -9.39 -4.65
N LEU A 89 -11.95 -9.94 -5.30
CA LEU A 89 -11.89 -11.36 -5.64
C LEU A 89 -11.54 -12.27 -4.47
N LEU A 90 -11.01 -11.73 -3.37
CA LEU A 90 -10.63 -12.52 -2.20
C LEU A 90 -11.82 -13.28 -1.60
N SER A 91 -12.95 -12.59 -1.42
CA SER A 91 -14.14 -13.17 -0.84
C SER A 91 -15.30 -12.18 -0.93
N PRO A 92 -16.52 -12.60 -1.31
CA PRO A 92 -17.68 -11.73 -1.23
C PRO A 92 -17.94 -11.21 0.18
N PHE A 93 -17.67 -12.03 1.19
CA PHE A 93 -17.81 -11.63 2.59
C PHE A 93 -16.84 -10.51 2.94
N LEU A 94 -15.58 -10.64 2.53
CA LEU A 94 -14.57 -9.62 2.78
C LEU A 94 -14.90 -8.33 2.06
N TYR A 95 -15.38 -8.42 0.83
CA TYR A 95 -15.83 -7.26 0.07
C TYR A 95 -16.94 -6.52 0.80
N SER A 96 -17.91 -7.25 1.35
CA SER A 96 -18.99 -6.64 2.12
C SER A 96 -18.49 -5.87 3.34
N LEU A 97 -17.48 -6.40 4.02
CA LEU A 97 -16.86 -5.71 5.15
C LEU A 97 -16.16 -4.42 4.72
N LEU A 98 -15.52 -4.44 3.57
CA LEU A 98 -14.81 -3.26 3.04
C LEU A 98 -15.75 -2.15 2.61
N ASN A 99 -17.01 -2.45 2.35
CA ASN A 99 -18.01 -1.47 1.95
C ASN A 99 -18.83 -0.92 3.09
N LEU A 100 -18.54 -1.36 4.30
CA LEU A 100 -19.16 -0.79 5.48
C LEU A 100 -18.48 0.53 5.85
#